data_503a79e67b4449f1a9fad985b6dabcbd
#
_entry.id   503a79e67b4449f1a9fad985b6dabcbd
#
_cell.length_a   1.000
_cell.length_b   1.000
_cell.length_c   1.000
_cell.angle_alpha   90.00
_cell.angle_beta   90.00
_cell.angle_gamma   90.00
#
_symmetry.space_group_name_H-M   'P 1'
#
loop_
_entity.id
_entity.type
_entity.pdbx_description
1 polymer ?
#
loop_
_entity_poly.entity_id
_entity_poly.type
_entity_poly.pdbx_seq_one_letter_code
_entity_poly.pdbx_strand_id
1 'polypeptide(L)'
;NHSYGFRKYRCTHDAIEQCYIVLSRSVAPEWILEGDIKGCFDHISHDWLLAHIPMDKNILKQFLKAGFIYQRELFPTEEGTPQGGIISPILANMTLDGIEKKLVERFHTNALGKVDSRFKNAHKVNFVRYADDFVVTAATPELALEAKELIREFLAERGLELSDEKTVVTNIDDGFDFLGWNFRKYNEKLIIKPSKKAVKAIVSNISDTIPRRGK
;
A
#
# COMPACT_ATOMS: atom_id res chain seq x y z
N ASN A 1 -10.80 3.97 8.11
CA ASN A 1 -9.96 3.95 6.92
C ASN A 1 -8.50 3.80 7.34
N HIS A 2 -7.88 2.69 6.99
CA HIS A 2 -6.51 2.29 7.34
C HIS A 2 -5.51 2.66 6.21
N SER A 3 -5.69 3.84 5.65
CA SER A 3 -4.79 4.47 4.67
C SER A 3 -4.04 5.62 5.32
N TYR A 4 -2.71 5.61 5.25
CA TYR A 4 -1.86 6.50 6.05
C TYR A 4 -0.98 7.43 5.21
N GLY A 5 -0.44 6.98 4.09
CA GLY A 5 0.45 7.78 3.24
C GLY A 5 -0.21 9.02 2.66
N PHE A 6 0.53 10.13 2.62
CA PHE A 6 0.10 11.42 2.10
C PHE A 6 -1.16 12.01 2.75
N ARG A 7 -1.44 11.66 3.99
CA ARG A 7 -2.58 12.16 4.75
C ARG A 7 -2.12 13.03 5.90
N LYS A 8 -2.84 14.14 6.11
CA LYS A 8 -2.56 15.07 7.21
C LYS A 8 -2.66 14.34 8.55
N TYR A 9 -1.69 14.57 9.42
CA TYR A 9 -1.60 13.97 10.76
C TYR A 9 -1.49 12.43 10.76
N ARG A 10 -1.00 11.82 9.67
CA ARG A 10 -0.72 10.40 9.58
C ARG A 10 0.73 10.18 9.14
N CYS A 11 1.36 9.17 9.73
CA CYS A 11 2.75 8.82 9.43
C CYS A 11 2.94 7.30 9.29
N THR A 12 4.15 6.88 8.98
CA THR A 12 4.49 5.45 8.88
C THR A 12 4.28 4.72 10.20
N HIS A 13 4.53 5.38 11.33
CA HIS A 13 4.34 4.80 12.65
C HIS A 13 2.88 4.36 12.88
N ASP A 14 1.91 5.17 12.45
CA ASP A 14 0.49 4.83 12.61
C ASP A 14 0.12 3.56 11.81
N ALA A 15 0.71 3.37 10.62
CA ALA A 15 0.52 2.16 9.83
C ALA A 15 1.14 0.93 10.51
N ILE A 16 2.34 1.09 11.10
CA ILE A 16 3.03 0.04 11.86
C ILE A 16 2.22 -0.33 13.11
N GLU A 17 1.72 0.66 13.85
CA GLU A 17 0.86 0.44 15.02
C GLU A 17 -0.41 -0.32 14.64
N GLN A 18 -1.04 0.02 13.51
CA GLN A 18 -2.20 -0.72 13.02
C GLN A 18 -1.87 -2.18 12.70
N CYS A 19 -0.72 -2.44 12.07
CA CYS A 19 -0.24 -3.81 11.86
C CYS A 19 -0.04 -4.54 13.20
N TYR A 20 0.53 -3.87 14.20
CA TYR A 20 0.69 -4.43 15.54
C TYR A 20 -0.67 -4.79 16.17
N ILE A 21 -1.64 -3.89 16.12
CA ILE A 21 -2.99 -4.10 16.67
C ILE A 21 -3.66 -5.34 16.04
N VAL A 22 -3.48 -5.52 14.72
CA VAL A 22 -4.10 -6.62 13.97
C VAL A 22 -3.38 -7.95 14.25
N LEU A 23 -2.05 -7.95 14.38
CA LEU A 23 -1.23 -9.16 14.37
C LEU A 23 -0.78 -9.64 15.75
N SER A 24 -0.85 -8.81 16.80
CA SER A 24 -0.27 -9.12 18.13
C SER A 24 -1.06 -10.15 18.94
N ARG A 25 -2.35 -10.36 18.63
CA ARG A 25 -3.21 -11.26 19.40
C ARG A 25 -2.93 -12.72 19.08
N SER A 26 -3.22 -13.64 20.03
CA SER A 26 -3.11 -15.09 19.82
C SER A 26 -4.01 -15.62 18.70
N VAL A 27 -5.23 -15.04 18.58
CA VAL A 27 -6.19 -15.38 17.52
C VAL A 27 -6.02 -14.50 16.26
N ALA A 28 -4.87 -13.84 16.09
CA ALA A 28 -4.59 -12.97 14.95
C ALA A 28 -4.54 -13.76 13.63
N PRO A 29 -4.65 -13.08 12.48
CA PRO A 29 -4.41 -13.70 11.17
C PRO A 29 -2.97 -14.21 11.07
N GLU A 30 -2.82 -15.29 10.30
CA GLU A 30 -1.51 -15.95 10.10
C GLU A 30 -0.95 -15.71 8.70
N TRP A 31 -1.80 -15.33 7.75
CA TRP A 31 -1.39 -15.11 6.36
C TRP A 31 -1.42 -13.63 6.00
N ILE A 32 -0.39 -13.23 5.30
CA ILE A 32 -0.14 -11.84 4.94
C ILE A 32 0.05 -11.77 3.43
N LEU A 33 -0.73 -10.92 2.76
CA LEU A 33 -0.47 -10.49 1.40
C LEU A 33 0.28 -9.17 1.48
N GLU A 34 1.55 -9.18 1.11
CA GLU A 34 2.34 -7.98 0.82
C GLU A 34 1.99 -7.54 -0.60
N GLY A 35 1.60 -6.30 -0.79
CA GLY A 35 1.20 -5.80 -2.10
C GLY A 35 1.95 -4.55 -2.49
N ASP A 36 2.43 -4.55 -3.74
CA ASP A 36 3.11 -3.43 -4.40
C ASP A 36 2.40 -3.14 -5.73
N ILE A 37 2.15 -1.87 -6.01
CA ILE A 37 1.51 -1.42 -7.25
C ILE A 37 2.60 -0.98 -8.22
N LYS A 38 2.66 -1.62 -9.39
CA LYS A 38 3.66 -1.34 -10.41
C LYS A 38 3.51 0.08 -10.95
N GLY A 39 4.51 0.93 -10.68
CA GLY A 39 4.54 2.31 -11.21
C GLY A 39 3.25 3.10 -10.91
N CYS A 40 2.76 3.05 -9.68
CA CYS A 40 1.45 3.59 -9.31
C CYS A 40 1.21 5.01 -9.85
N PHE A 41 2.19 5.90 -9.71
CA PHE A 41 2.07 7.29 -10.18
C PHE A 41 2.15 7.42 -11.70
N ASP A 42 2.78 6.47 -12.38
CA ASP A 42 3.10 6.55 -13.81
C ASP A 42 1.99 5.96 -14.70
N HIS A 43 1.08 5.16 -14.13
CA HIS A 43 0.10 4.39 -14.91
C HIS A 43 -1.37 4.66 -14.57
N ILE A 44 -1.67 5.61 -13.65
CA ILE A 44 -3.08 5.95 -13.36
C ILE A 44 -3.75 6.46 -14.62
N SER A 45 -4.87 5.84 -15.01
CA SER A 45 -5.65 6.23 -16.18
C SER A 45 -6.17 7.68 -16.07
N HIS A 46 -5.80 8.54 -17.02
CA HIS A 46 -6.33 9.90 -17.12
C HIS A 46 -7.86 9.91 -17.32
N ASP A 47 -8.39 8.97 -18.11
CA ASP A 47 -9.84 8.87 -18.34
C ASP A 47 -10.58 8.54 -17.06
N TRP A 48 -10.02 7.61 -16.27
CA TRP A 48 -10.57 7.28 -14.95
C TRP A 48 -10.55 8.50 -14.01
N LEU A 49 -9.42 9.20 -13.93
CA LEU A 49 -9.29 10.41 -13.10
C LEU A 49 -10.29 11.49 -13.54
N LEU A 50 -10.40 11.74 -14.83
CA LEU A 50 -11.33 12.73 -15.37
C LEU A 50 -12.79 12.36 -15.11
N ALA A 51 -13.14 11.09 -15.03
CA ALA A 51 -14.50 10.63 -14.74
C ALA A 51 -14.85 10.74 -13.24
N HIS A 52 -13.88 10.44 -12.34
CA HIS A 52 -14.18 10.19 -10.92
C HIS A 52 -13.69 11.29 -9.96
N ILE A 53 -12.68 12.08 -10.33
CA ILE A 53 -12.16 13.12 -9.42
C ILE A 53 -13.13 14.33 -9.41
N PRO A 54 -13.60 14.77 -8.23
CA PRO A 54 -14.53 15.91 -8.08
C PRO A 54 -13.80 17.25 -8.20
N MET A 55 -13.21 17.52 -9.36
CA MET A 55 -12.50 18.75 -9.70
C MET A 55 -12.96 19.23 -11.07
N ASP A 56 -12.81 20.52 -11.37
CA ASP A 56 -12.99 21.05 -12.72
C ASP A 56 -12.12 20.29 -13.72
N LYS A 57 -12.75 19.77 -14.78
CA LYS A 57 -12.09 18.87 -15.73
C LYS A 57 -11.00 19.53 -16.55
N ASN A 58 -11.14 20.84 -16.82
CA ASN A 58 -10.12 21.59 -17.56
C ASN A 58 -8.89 21.82 -16.70
N ILE A 59 -9.10 22.15 -15.42
CA ILE A 59 -8.01 22.32 -14.45
C ILE A 59 -7.31 20.98 -14.23
N LEU A 60 -8.07 19.89 -14.02
CA LEU A 60 -7.48 18.56 -13.86
C LEU A 60 -6.66 18.14 -15.08
N LYS A 61 -7.16 18.36 -16.29
CA LYS A 61 -6.41 18.11 -17.54
C LYS A 61 -5.11 18.88 -17.62
N GLN A 62 -5.10 20.14 -17.18
CA GLN A 62 -3.87 20.95 -17.15
C GLN A 62 -2.85 20.36 -16.17
N PHE A 63 -3.26 19.94 -14.98
CA PHE A 63 -2.36 19.27 -14.04
C PHE A 63 -1.80 17.96 -14.60
N LEU A 64 -2.64 17.12 -15.20
CA LEU A 64 -2.21 15.83 -15.75
C LEU A 64 -1.25 15.99 -16.94
N LYS A 65 -1.45 17.02 -17.76
CA LYS A 65 -0.62 17.31 -18.94
C LYS A 65 0.55 18.24 -18.67
N ALA A 66 0.72 18.72 -17.43
CA ALA A 66 1.79 19.66 -17.10
C ALA A 66 3.20 19.13 -17.38
N GLY A 67 3.35 17.79 -17.40
CA GLY A 67 4.66 17.17 -17.56
C GLY A 67 5.56 17.36 -16.34
N PHE A 68 6.80 16.96 -16.48
CA PHE A 68 7.84 17.19 -15.47
C PHE A 68 9.14 17.65 -16.13
N ILE A 69 9.91 18.44 -15.41
CA ILE A 69 11.20 18.93 -15.90
C ILE A 69 12.30 18.04 -15.34
N TYR A 70 13.07 17.42 -16.22
CA TYR A 70 14.25 16.64 -15.88
C TYR A 70 15.44 17.13 -16.72
N GLN A 71 16.57 17.42 -16.08
CA GLN A 71 17.78 17.94 -16.73
C GLN A 71 17.53 19.20 -17.61
N ARG A 72 16.59 20.08 -17.22
CA ARG A 72 16.12 21.28 -17.93
C ARG A 72 15.30 21.02 -19.20
N GLU A 73 14.88 19.80 -19.44
CA GLU A 73 13.97 19.43 -20.53
C GLU A 73 12.59 19.08 -19.97
N LEU A 74 11.54 19.47 -20.70
CA LEU A 74 10.15 19.18 -20.34
C LEU A 74 9.73 17.85 -20.97
N PHE A 75 9.32 16.91 -20.13
CA PHE A 75 8.75 15.63 -20.54
C PHE A 75 7.24 15.67 -20.36
N PRO A 76 6.45 15.46 -21.41
CA PRO A 76 5.00 15.39 -21.32
C PRO A 76 4.58 14.13 -20.54
N THR A 77 3.48 14.23 -19.80
CA THR A 77 2.85 13.09 -19.14
C THR A 77 1.68 12.61 -19.99
N GLU A 78 1.80 11.43 -20.58
CA GLU A 78 0.72 10.82 -21.39
C GLU A 78 -0.21 9.96 -20.54
N GLU A 79 0.33 9.30 -19.52
CA GLU A 79 -0.37 8.50 -18.52
C GLU A 79 0.08 8.93 -17.11
N GLY A 80 -0.67 8.52 -16.10
CA GLY A 80 -0.30 8.74 -14.71
C GLY A 80 -0.37 10.19 -14.26
N THR A 81 0.42 10.48 -13.25
CA THR A 81 0.52 11.81 -12.65
C THR A 81 1.98 12.26 -12.64
N PRO A 82 2.28 13.54 -12.93
CA PRO A 82 3.66 14.02 -12.98
C PRO A 82 4.42 13.69 -11.69
N GLN A 83 5.58 13.03 -11.81
CA GLN A 83 6.42 12.73 -10.65
C GLN A 83 6.89 14.03 -9.99
N GLY A 84 6.68 14.13 -8.67
CA GLY A 84 6.95 15.38 -7.92
C GLY A 84 5.85 16.45 -8.06
N GLY A 85 4.77 16.18 -8.78
CA GLY A 85 3.61 17.07 -8.85
C GLY A 85 2.91 17.22 -7.49
N ILE A 86 2.57 18.45 -7.11
CA ILE A 86 1.95 18.76 -5.80
C ILE A 86 0.63 17.99 -5.61
N ILE A 87 -0.14 17.78 -6.67
CA ILE A 87 -1.45 17.10 -6.62
C ILE A 87 -1.35 15.57 -6.73
N SER A 88 -0.24 15.04 -7.26
CA SER A 88 -0.08 13.61 -7.56
C SER A 88 -0.33 12.69 -6.37
N PRO A 89 0.16 12.98 -5.14
CA PRO A 89 -0.12 12.15 -3.98
C PRO A 89 -1.61 12.11 -3.60
N ILE A 90 -2.33 13.21 -3.83
CA ILE A 90 -3.77 13.30 -3.56
C ILE A 90 -4.53 12.47 -4.59
N LEU A 91 -4.20 12.61 -5.87
CA LEU A 91 -4.82 11.83 -6.95
C LEU A 91 -4.59 10.34 -6.76
N ALA A 92 -3.37 9.92 -6.44
CA ALA A 92 -3.05 8.52 -6.13
C ALA A 92 -3.88 8.01 -4.94
N ASN A 93 -3.98 8.77 -3.86
CA ASN A 93 -4.82 8.40 -2.74
C ASN A 93 -6.29 8.25 -3.14
N MET A 94 -6.85 9.17 -3.93
CA MET A 94 -8.22 9.11 -4.39
C MET A 94 -8.46 7.91 -5.34
N THR A 95 -7.49 7.58 -6.17
CA THR A 95 -7.53 6.41 -7.06
C THR A 95 -7.56 5.11 -6.28
N LEU A 96 -6.79 5.01 -5.20
CA LEU A 96 -6.69 3.81 -4.38
C LEU A 96 -7.74 3.75 -3.25
N ASP A 97 -8.49 4.83 -3.02
CA ASP A 97 -9.60 4.81 -2.07
C ASP A 97 -10.72 3.91 -2.60
N GLY A 98 -11.22 3.04 -1.73
CA GLY A 98 -12.24 2.04 -2.09
C GLY A 98 -11.75 0.59 -2.01
N ILE A 99 -10.44 0.32 -2.07
CA ILE A 99 -9.89 -1.05 -1.89
C ILE A 99 -10.38 -1.64 -0.56
N GLU A 100 -10.17 -0.93 0.56
CA GLU A 100 -10.64 -1.39 1.88
C GLU A 100 -12.15 -1.66 1.89
N LYS A 101 -12.94 -0.82 1.25
CA LYS A 101 -14.39 -0.99 1.17
C LYS A 101 -14.76 -2.27 0.40
N LYS A 102 -14.14 -2.53 -0.75
CA LYS A 102 -14.35 -3.78 -1.53
C LYS A 102 -13.99 -5.02 -0.70
N LEU A 103 -12.87 -5.00 0.02
CA LEU A 103 -12.48 -6.10 0.89
C LEU A 103 -13.49 -6.31 2.03
N VAL A 104 -13.97 -5.24 2.68
CA VAL A 104 -14.99 -5.30 3.71
C VAL A 104 -16.30 -5.86 3.17
N GLU A 105 -16.76 -5.39 2.02
CA GLU A 105 -17.99 -5.88 1.37
C GLU A 105 -17.91 -7.38 1.07
N ARG A 106 -16.75 -7.89 0.66
CA ARG A 106 -16.56 -9.30 0.33
C ARG A 106 -16.37 -10.19 1.55
N PHE A 107 -15.55 -9.78 2.51
CA PHE A 107 -15.08 -10.66 3.57
C PHE A 107 -15.73 -10.41 4.94
N HIS A 108 -16.40 -9.27 5.14
CA HIS A 108 -17.06 -8.94 6.40
C HIS A 108 -18.59 -9.05 6.32
N THR A 109 -19.12 -9.75 5.33
CA THR A 109 -20.56 -10.02 5.21
C THR A 109 -20.98 -11.15 6.16
N ASN A 110 -22.13 -10.99 6.79
CA ASN A 110 -22.74 -12.05 7.58
C ASN A 110 -23.54 -13.04 6.70
N ALA A 111 -24.07 -14.09 7.31
CA ALA A 111 -24.88 -15.11 6.62
C ALA A 111 -26.15 -14.55 5.92
N LEU A 112 -26.57 -13.31 6.26
CA LEU A 112 -27.69 -12.61 5.64
C LEU A 112 -27.25 -11.66 4.52
N GLY A 113 -25.96 -11.70 4.11
CA GLY A 113 -25.40 -10.84 3.08
C GLY A 113 -25.23 -9.35 3.50
N LYS A 114 -25.37 -9.03 4.79
CA LYS A 114 -25.14 -7.68 5.32
C LYS A 114 -23.71 -7.53 5.79
N VAL A 115 -23.06 -6.42 5.44
CA VAL A 115 -21.74 -6.07 5.97
C VAL A 115 -21.85 -5.87 7.46
N ASP A 116 -21.17 -6.71 8.22
CA ASP A 116 -21.08 -6.62 9.68
C ASP A 116 -19.66 -6.26 10.10
N SER A 117 -19.40 -4.97 10.13
CA SER A 117 -18.09 -4.43 10.51
C SER A 117 -17.77 -4.55 12.01
N ARG A 118 -18.78 -4.89 12.84
CA ARG A 118 -18.64 -4.82 14.31
C ARG A 118 -18.28 -6.14 14.98
N PHE A 119 -18.63 -7.30 14.43
CA PHE A 119 -18.65 -8.49 15.27
C PHE A 119 -17.89 -9.73 14.81
N LYS A 120 -17.65 -9.95 13.53
CA LYS A 120 -16.95 -11.19 13.13
C LYS A 120 -16.25 -11.04 11.78
N ASN A 121 -15.06 -10.48 11.80
CA ASN A 121 -14.11 -10.69 10.71
C ASN A 121 -13.61 -12.17 10.81
N ALA A 122 -14.49 -13.13 10.52
CA ALA A 122 -14.17 -14.55 10.59
C ALA A 122 -13.04 -14.93 9.63
N HIS A 123 -12.93 -14.22 8.53
CA HIS A 123 -11.88 -14.39 7.53
C HIS A 123 -10.57 -13.70 7.93
N LYS A 124 -10.59 -12.89 9.01
CA LYS A 124 -9.44 -12.11 9.52
C LYS A 124 -8.79 -11.25 8.43
N VAL A 125 -9.59 -10.80 7.45
CA VAL A 125 -9.12 -9.93 6.38
C VAL A 125 -9.12 -8.49 6.89
N ASN A 126 -7.94 -7.91 7.02
CA ASN A 126 -7.73 -6.51 7.36
C ASN A 126 -6.82 -5.89 6.33
N PHE A 127 -6.95 -4.58 6.11
CA PHE A 127 -6.19 -3.83 5.12
C PHE A 127 -5.44 -2.69 5.79
N VAL A 128 -4.15 -2.54 5.50
CA VAL A 128 -3.32 -1.42 5.95
C VAL A 128 -2.54 -0.91 4.75
N ARG A 129 -2.65 0.38 4.43
CA ARG A 129 -2.01 0.98 3.26
C ARG A 129 -1.22 2.24 3.63
N TYR A 130 -0.05 2.36 3.06
CA TYR A 130 0.74 3.59 3.09
C TYR A 130 1.14 3.96 1.65
N ALA A 131 0.52 4.97 1.07
CA ALA A 131 0.64 5.33 -0.34
C ALA A 131 0.27 4.15 -1.26
N ASP A 132 1.20 3.65 -2.03
CA ASP A 132 1.11 2.49 -2.94
C ASP A 132 1.47 1.15 -2.27
N ASP A 133 2.21 1.18 -1.17
CA ASP A 133 2.51 -0.01 -0.37
C ASP A 133 1.30 -0.42 0.49
N PHE A 134 0.95 -1.69 0.50
CA PHE A 134 -0.13 -2.18 1.35
C PHE A 134 0.08 -3.61 1.84
N VAL A 135 -0.61 -3.91 2.93
CA VAL A 135 -0.66 -5.25 3.52
C VAL A 135 -2.11 -5.64 3.71
N VAL A 136 -2.45 -6.89 3.34
CA VAL A 136 -3.73 -7.52 3.66
C VAL A 136 -3.45 -8.74 4.53
N THR A 137 -4.16 -8.85 5.64
CA THR A 137 -4.10 -10.06 6.47
C THR A 137 -5.24 -11.01 6.11
N ALA A 138 -5.08 -12.31 6.35
CA ALA A 138 -6.12 -13.31 6.14
C ALA A 138 -5.97 -14.50 7.10
N ALA A 139 -7.06 -15.23 7.30
CA ALA A 139 -7.05 -16.46 8.11
C ALA A 139 -6.38 -17.64 7.39
N THR A 140 -6.46 -17.68 6.06
CA THR A 140 -5.89 -18.76 5.23
C THR A 140 -5.20 -18.19 3.99
N PRO A 141 -4.30 -18.94 3.35
CA PRO A 141 -3.62 -18.47 2.12
C PRO A 141 -4.61 -18.31 0.95
N GLU A 142 -5.65 -19.12 0.87
CA GLU A 142 -6.67 -19.01 -0.18
C GLU A 142 -7.43 -17.69 -0.07
N LEU A 143 -7.78 -17.26 1.15
CA LEU A 143 -8.40 -15.94 1.38
C LEU A 143 -7.48 -14.79 1.02
N ALA A 144 -6.18 -14.94 1.28
CA ALA A 144 -5.18 -13.93 0.87
C ALA A 144 -5.07 -13.85 -0.66
N LEU A 145 -5.10 -14.99 -1.36
CA LEU A 145 -5.10 -15.04 -2.82
C LEU A 145 -6.40 -14.48 -3.41
N GLU A 146 -7.55 -14.79 -2.82
CA GLU A 146 -8.83 -14.19 -3.23
C GLU A 146 -8.81 -12.66 -3.05
N ALA A 147 -8.26 -12.16 -1.94
CA ALA A 147 -8.09 -10.73 -1.73
C ALA A 147 -7.15 -10.10 -2.77
N LYS A 148 -6.07 -10.80 -3.18
CA LYS A 148 -5.16 -10.38 -4.25
C LYS A 148 -5.91 -10.19 -5.57
N GLU A 149 -6.73 -11.16 -5.98
CA GLU A 149 -7.49 -11.05 -7.23
C GLU A 149 -8.53 -9.92 -7.18
N LEU A 150 -9.22 -9.75 -6.07
CA LEU A 150 -10.16 -8.65 -5.88
C LEU A 150 -9.49 -7.27 -5.98
N ILE A 151 -8.27 -7.14 -5.44
CA ILE A 151 -7.47 -5.92 -5.56
C ILE A 151 -6.98 -5.74 -7.00
N ARG A 152 -6.56 -6.82 -7.68
CA ARG A 152 -6.15 -6.79 -9.09
C ARG A 152 -7.25 -6.25 -9.99
N GLU A 153 -8.48 -6.75 -9.85
CA GLU A 153 -9.65 -6.27 -10.58
C GLU A 153 -9.92 -4.78 -10.29
N PHE A 154 -9.86 -4.39 -9.01
CA PHE A 154 -10.05 -2.99 -8.62
C PHE A 154 -9.01 -2.05 -9.26
N LEU A 155 -7.76 -2.46 -9.33
CA LEU A 155 -6.66 -1.70 -9.90
C LEU A 155 -6.77 -1.61 -11.44
N ALA A 156 -7.15 -2.70 -12.10
CA ALA A 156 -7.30 -2.76 -13.55
C ALA A 156 -8.31 -1.73 -14.07
N GLU A 157 -9.43 -1.51 -13.36
CA GLU A 157 -10.41 -0.47 -13.70
C GLU A 157 -9.79 0.95 -13.74
N ARG A 158 -8.62 1.13 -13.12
CA ARG A 158 -7.91 2.42 -12.94
C ARG A 158 -6.64 2.54 -13.76
N GLY A 159 -6.39 1.54 -14.62
CA GLY A 159 -5.16 1.45 -15.41
C GLY A 159 -3.94 1.00 -14.61
N LEU A 160 -4.15 0.46 -13.41
CA LEU A 160 -3.08 0.03 -12.51
C LEU A 160 -2.94 -1.48 -12.47
N GLU A 161 -1.71 -1.94 -12.19
CA GLU A 161 -1.38 -3.35 -12.07
C GLU A 161 -0.64 -3.66 -10.76
N LEU A 162 -0.86 -4.85 -10.21
CA LEU A 162 -0.01 -5.37 -9.13
C LEU A 162 1.34 -5.81 -9.69
N SER A 163 2.40 -5.54 -8.95
CA SER A 163 3.72 -6.13 -9.23
C SER A 163 3.71 -7.59 -8.78
N ASP A 164 3.58 -8.53 -9.72
CA ASP A 164 3.54 -9.97 -9.39
C ASP A 164 4.81 -10.45 -8.68
N GLU A 165 5.97 -9.87 -9.00
CA GLU A 165 7.26 -10.19 -8.36
C GLU A 165 7.32 -9.77 -6.89
N LYS A 166 6.63 -8.69 -6.53
CA LYS A 166 6.66 -8.11 -5.17
C LYS A 166 5.37 -8.36 -4.39
N THR A 167 4.33 -8.89 -5.04
CA THR A 167 3.06 -9.19 -4.40
C THR A 167 3.03 -10.65 -3.97
N VAL A 168 3.37 -10.89 -2.70
CA VAL A 168 3.64 -12.21 -2.16
C VAL A 168 2.69 -12.53 -1.00
N VAL A 169 2.25 -13.79 -0.91
CA VAL A 169 1.52 -14.30 0.25
C VAL A 169 2.50 -15.06 1.14
N THR A 170 2.64 -14.61 2.39
CA THR A 170 3.63 -15.11 3.35
C THR A 170 2.93 -15.49 4.66
N ASN A 171 3.40 -16.55 5.33
CA ASN A 171 2.97 -16.84 6.69
C ASN A 171 3.71 -15.90 7.68
N ILE A 172 3.01 -15.45 8.73
CA ILE A 172 3.57 -14.54 9.73
C ILE A 172 4.76 -15.16 10.49
N ASP A 173 4.86 -16.49 10.55
CA ASP A 173 5.98 -17.18 11.19
C ASP A 173 7.25 -17.14 10.32
N ASP A 174 7.11 -16.97 9.01
CA ASP A 174 8.24 -16.69 8.10
C ASP A 174 8.64 -15.23 8.16
N GLY A 175 7.69 -14.35 8.44
CA GLY A 175 7.85 -12.91 8.56
C GLY A 175 7.78 -12.17 7.24
N PHE A 176 7.42 -10.90 7.30
CA PHE A 176 7.32 -9.99 6.16
C PHE A 176 7.91 -8.63 6.47
N ASP A 177 8.23 -7.86 5.44
CA ASP A 177 8.78 -6.51 5.55
C ASP A 177 7.74 -5.47 5.10
N PHE A 178 7.47 -4.46 5.94
CA PHE A 178 6.58 -3.35 5.60
C PHE A 178 7.14 -2.04 6.12
N LEU A 179 7.24 -1.03 5.26
CA LEU A 179 7.72 0.33 5.57
C LEU A 179 9.06 0.36 6.33
N GLY A 180 9.98 -0.53 5.95
CA GLY A 180 11.30 -0.62 6.58
C GLY A 180 11.37 -1.43 7.88
N TRP A 181 10.28 -2.05 8.27
CA TRP A 181 10.19 -2.90 9.45
C TRP A 181 9.89 -4.34 9.05
N ASN A 182 10.48 -5.30 9.79
CA ASN A 182 10.19 -6.72 9.68
C ASN A 182 9.25 -7.14 10.81
N PHE A 183 8.17 -7.80 10.43
CA PHE A 183 7.15 -8.36 11.32
C PHE A 183 7.27 -9.87 11.29
N ARG A 184 7.42 -10.50 12.44
CA ARG A 184 7.48 -11.95 12.52
C ARG A 184 6.96 -12.46 13.87
N LYS A 185 6.23 -13.58 13.87
CA LYS A 185 5.87 -14.29 15.08
C LYS A 185 6.93 -15.35 15.44
N TYR A 186 7.18 -15.45 16.71
CA TYR A 186 7.98 -16.51 17.33
C TYR A 186 7.23 -17.01 18.54
N ASN A 187 6.82 -18.29 18.53
CA ASN A 187 6.03 -18.88 19.63
C ASN A 187 4.84 -17.97 19.99
N GLU A 188 4.03 -17.61 19.01
CA GLU A 188 2.86 -16.73 19.10
C GLU A 188 3.12 -15.27 19.50
N LYS A 189 4.37 -14.89 19.77
CA LYS A 189 4.73 -13.50 20.09
C LYS A 189 5.17 -12.76 18.85
N LEU A 190 4.47 -11.67 18.53
CA LEU A 190 4.87 -10.78 17.45
C LEU A 190 6.10 -9.97 17.86
N ILE A 191 7.13 -10.02 17.03
CA ILE A 191 8.34 -9.19 17.13
C ILE A 191 8.38 -8.28 15.92
N ILE A 192 8.57 -6.98 16.17
CA ILE A 192 8.75 -5.95 15.14
C ILE A 192 10.17 -5.39 15.32
N LYS A 193 10.95 -5.42 14.26
CA LYS A 193 12.33 -4.90 14.26
C LYS A 193 12.65 -4.24 12.91
N PRO A 194 13.67 -3.38 12.80
CA PRO A 194 14.10 -2.86 11.50
C PRO A 194 14.38 -3.99 10.50
N SER A 195 13.94 -3.83 9.27
CA SER A 195 14.21 -4.81 8.22
C SER A 195 15.70 -4.87 7.89
N LYS A 196 16.17 -6.01 7.39
CA LYS A 196 17.58 -6.17 6.98
C LYS A 196 17.96 -5.13 5.91
N LYS A 197 17.02 -4.80 5.01
CA LYS A 197 17.21 -3.81 3.96
C LYS A 197 17.37 -2.41 4.54
N ALA A 198 16.52 -2.02 5.49
CA ALA A 198 16.62 -0.73 6.17
C ALA A 198 17.92 -0.57 6.94
N VAL A 199 18.33 -1.60 7.70
CA VAL A 199 19.62 -1.60 8.43
C VAL A 199 20.80 -1.46 7.48
N LYS A 200 20.83 -2.22 6.38
CA LYS A 200 21.90 -2.11 5.37
C LYS A 200 21.96 -0.71 4.75
N ALA A 201 20.80 -0.12 4.41
CA ALA A 201 20.76 1.24 3.85
C ALA A 201 21.33 2.27 4.81
N ILE A 202 20.98 2.21 6.10
CA ILE A 202 21.51 3.13 7.12
C ILE A 202 23.03 2.95 7.28
N VAL A 203 23.51 1.71 7.38
CA VAL A 203 24.93 1.41 7.51
C VAL A 203 25.72 1.92 6.30
N SER A 204 25.21 1.71 5.07
CA SER A 204 25.83 2.23 3.85
C SER A 204 25.92 3.75 3.89
N ASN A 205 24.81 4.44 4.15
CA ASN A 205 24.77 5.90 4.22
C ASN A 205 25.74 6.47 5.26
N ILE A 206 25.85 5.85 6.43
CA ILE A 206 26.81 6.24 7.46
C ILE A 206 28.25 6.03 6.96
N SER A 207 28.54 4.89 6.34
CA SER A 207 29.87 4.58 5.80
C SER A 207 30.31 5.55 4.69
N ASP A 208 29.36 5.99 3.87
CA ASP A 208 29.61 6.93 2.79
C ASP A 208 29.77 8.38 3.28
N THR A 209 29.16 8.71 4.43
CA THR A 209 29.20 10.05 5.02
C THR A 209 30.44 10.25 5.92
N ILE A 210 30.94 9.18 6.54
CA ILE A 210 32.13 9.26 7.38
C ILE A 210 33.37 9.15 6.50
N PRO A 211 34.21 10.22 6.38
CA PRO A 211 35.45 10.14 5.63
C PRO A 211 36.34 9.04 6.24
N ARG A 212 36.78 8.09 5.43
CA ARG A 212 37.81 7.13 5.86
C ARG A 212 39.04 7.94 6.24
N ARG A 213 39.34 8.04 7.53
CA ARG A 213 40.63 8.59 7.95
C ARG A 213 41.70 7.77 7.26
N GLY A 214 42.41 8.38 6.31
CA GLY A 214 43.53 7.76 5.64
C GLY A 214 44.52 7.21 6.64
N LYS A 215 45.00 5.99 6.39
CA LYS A 215 46.20 5.48 7.01
C LYS A 215 47.42 6.25 6.54
#